data_1f5e63a9bf2e2e3e8e2375a35355a148
#
_entry.id   1f5e63a9bf2e2e3e8e2375a35355a148
#
_cell.length_a   1.000
_cell.length_b   1.000
_cell.length_c   1.000
_cell.angle_alpha   90.00
_cell.angle_beta   90.00
_cell.angle_gamma   90.00
#
_symmetry.space_group_name_H-M   'P 1'
#
loop_
_entity.id
_entity.type
_entity.pdbx_description
1 polymer ?
#
loop_
_entity_poly.entity_id
_entity_poly.type
_entity_poly.pdbx_seq_one_letter_code
_entity_poly.pdbx_strand_id
1 'polypeptide(L)'
;KVHCVIVGFSRVNIAKEKRLYDENGNFIVCKNINPYLTDGENYFIETRSTPLCKVPPMRFGSMPRDGGGFILTPEEREELIKKEPLAQQWIHPYIGATEFLNRKERYCLWLVGANPSEILKCPTVKARIESVREFRASSKAAGTRKFAETPTLFCQIAQPDT
;
A
#
# COMPACT_ATOMS: atom_id res chain seq x y z
N LYS A 1 -5.36 18.39 -1.14
CA LYS A 1 -4.77 19.23 -0.07
C LYS A 1 -3.25 19.19 -0.25
N VAL A 2 -2.61 20.36 -0.40
CA VAL A 2 -1.16 20.48 -0.50
C VAL A 2 -0.65 20.98 0.85
N HIS A 3 0.35 20.33 1.40
CA HIS A 3 1.03 20.78 2.61
C HIS A 3 2.26 21.57 2.21
N CYS A 4 2.36 22.81 2.63
CA CYS A 4 3.47 23.70 2.37
C CYS A 4 4.08 24.19 3.67
N VAL A 5 5.39 24.45 3.65
CA VAL A 5 6.11 25.10 4.73
C VAL A 5 6.83 26.32 4.20
N ILE A 6 6.85 27.40 4.97
CA ILE A 6 7.58 28.63 4.64
C ILE A 6 8.80 28.71 5.57
N VAL A 7 9.98 28.78 4.99
CA VAL A 7 11.24 28.85 5.72
C VAL A 7 11.91 30.21 5.46
N GLY A 8 12.08 31.00 6.53
CA GLY A 8 12.90 32.23 6.50
C GLY A 8 14.31 31.93 7.00
N PHE A 9 15.33 32.38 6.28
CA PHE A 9 16.72 32.23 6.68
C PHE A 9 17.56 33.46 6.35
N SER A 10 18.70 33.61 7.01
CA SER A 10 19.64 34.68 6.80
C SER A 10 21.08 34.16 6.89
N ARG A 11 21.98 34.77 6.12
CA ARG A 11 23.44 34.48 6.15
C ARG A 11 24.11 34.95 7.43
N VAL A 12 23.56 35.98 8.06
CA VAL A 12 24.06 36.56 9.31
C VAL A 12 23.02 36.40 10.39
N ASN A 13 23.46 36.19 11.62
CA ASN A 13 22.55 35.99 12.74
C ASN A 13 21.90 37.33 13.14
N ILE A 14 20.91 37.77 12.35
CA ILE A 14 20.19 39.04 12.55
C ILE A 14 19.12 38.88 13.61
N ALA A 15 18.46 37.69 13.65
CA ALA A 15 17.37 37.43 14.57
C ALA A 15 17.90 36.99 15.93
N LYS A 16 17.49 37.72 16.99
CA LYS A 16 17.78 37.32 18.37
C LYS A 16 17.08 36.01 18.76
N GLU A 17 15.97 35.70 18.10
CA GLU A 17 15.13 34.54 18.38
C GLU A 17 14.77 33.82 17.09
N LYS A 18 14.81 32.48 17.12
CA LYS A 18 14.25 31.62 16.07
C LYS A 18 12.85 31.20 16.48
N ARG A 19 11.90 31.17 15.57
CA ARG A 19 10.49 30.87 15.86
C ARG A 19 9.97 29.80 14.91
N LEU A 20 9.28 28.81 15.47
CA LEU A 20 8.49 27.83 14.72
C LEU A 20 7.03 28.17 14.89
N TYR A 21 6.30 28.30 13.79
CA TYR A 21 4.88 28.62 13.75
C TYR A 21 4.06 27.37 13.41
N ASP A 22 2.93 27.22 14.06
CA ASP A 22 1.92 26.23 13.70
C ASP A 22 0.96 26.76 12.60
N GLU A 23 0.01 25.93 12.18
CA GLU A 23 -1.01 26.28 11.17
C GLU A 23 -1.98 27.38 11.62
N ASN A 24 -2.08 27.66 12.92
CA ASN A 24 -2.94 28.68 13.51
C ASN A 24 -2.21 30.01 13.74
N GLY A 25 -0.90 30.06 13.43
CA GLY A 25 -0.06 31.24 13.63
C GLY A 25 0.50 31.38 15.05
N ASN A 26 0.31 30.39 15.93
CA ASN A 26 1.00 30.37 17.22
C ASN A 26 2.47 29.99 16.97
N PHE A 27 3.35 30.45 17.86
CA PHE A 27 4.76 30.14 17.72
C PHE A 27 5.40 29.70 19.02
N ILE A 28 6.46 28.93 18.89
CA ILE A 28 7.41 28.60 19.96
C ILE A 28 8.76 29.22 19.65
N VAL A 29 9.43 29.72 20.69
CA VAL A 29 10.81 30.22 20.56
C VAL A 29 11.76 29.06 20.68
N CYS A 30 12.66 28.91 19.70
CA CYS A 30 13.61 27.83 19.59
C CYS A 30 15.04 28.34 19.78
N LYS A 31 15.88 27.54 20.42
CA LYS A 31 17.33 27.79 20.47
C LYS A 31 17.98 27.48 19.11
N ASN A 32 17.55 26.42 18.49
CA ASN A 32 17.99 26.01 17.18
C ASN A 32 16.85 25.35 16.40
N ILE A 33 16.71 25.71 15.13
CA ILE A 33 15.82 25.03 14.19
C ILE A 33 16.71 24.15 13.32
N ASN A 34 16.56 22.84 13.46
CA ASN A 34 17.36 21.86 12.73
C ASN A 34 16.91 21.69 11.26
N PRO A 35 17.61 20.94 10.42
CA PRO A 35 17.25 20.73 9.00
C PRO A 35 15.87 20.10 8.78
N TYR A 36 15.26 19.51 9.81
CA TYR A 36 13.90 18.91 9.76
C TYR A 36 12.82 19.86 10.28
N LEU A 37 13.19 21.12 10.49
CA LEU A 37 12.28 22.18 10.96
C LEU A 37 11.68 21.89 12.34
N THR A 38 12.47 21.29 13.23
CA THR A 38 12.12 21.06 14.63
C THR A 38 13.10 21.75 15.55
N ASP A 39 12.67 22.10 16.77
CA ASP A 39 13.59 22.61 17.79
C ASP A 39 14.49 21.47 18.29
N GLY A 40 15.80 21.67 18.21
CA GLY A 40 16.77 20.67 18.64
C GLY A 40 18.12 20.79 17.94
N GLU A 41 18.99 19.83 18.23
CA GLU A 41 20.32 19.76 17.62
C GLU A 41 20.26 19.44 16.12
N ASN A 42 21.31 19.79 15.42
CA ASN A 42 21.41 19.49 13.99
C ASN A 42 21.83 18.05 13.78
N TYR A 43 20.87 17.23 13.30
CA TYR A 43 21.12 15.89 12.83
C TYR A 43 21.00 15.86 11.31
N PHE A 44 21.85 15.10 10.66
CA PHE A 44 21.78 14.86 9.22
C PHE A 44 21.54 13.35 9.01
N ILE A 45 20.38 13.01 8.47
CA ILE A 45 20.06 11.64 8.12
C ILE A 45 20.46 11.43 6.66
N GLU A 46 21.50 10.63 6.47
CA GLU A 46 21.95 10.24 5.14
C GLU A 46 21.02 9.19 4.53
N THR A 47 20.90 9.22 3.21
CA THR A 47 20.18 8.16 2.49
C THR A 47 20.93 6.83 2.65
N ARG A 48 20.24 5.81 3.12
CA ARG A 48 20.79 4.48 3.36
C ARG A 48 19.95 3.41 2.70
N SER A 49 20.61 2.36 2.24
CA SER A 49 19.98 1.13 1.75
C SER A 49 19.79 0.09 2.83
N THR A 50 20.43 0.29 4.00
CA THR A 50 20.35 -0.63 5.14
C THR A 50 19.91 0.10 6.40
N PRO A 51 19.13 -0.54 7.29
CA PRO A 51 18.74 0.03 8.58
C PRO A 51 19.93 0.35 9.48
N LEU A 52 19.77 1.33 10.38
CA LEU A 52 20.76 1.65 11.42
C LEU A 52 20.83 0.60 12.52
N CYS A 53 19.75 -0.11 12.77
CA CYS A 53 19.64 -1.13 13.80
C CYS A 53 19.23 -2.47 13.18
N LYS A 54 19.40 -3.56 13.95
CA LYS A 54 18.94 -4.89 13.52
C LYS A 54 17.43 -4.95 13.57
N VAL A 55 16.82 -4.74 12.42
CA VAL A 55 15.37 -4.88 12.20
C VAL A 55 15.14 -5.76 10.97
N PRO A 56 13.99 -6.45 10.89
CA PRO A 56 13.62 -7.17 9.67
C PRO A 56 13.64 -6.25 8.45
N PRO A 57 14.08 -6.75 7.27
CA PRO A 57 14.11 -5.94 6.06
C PRO A 57 12.70 -5.54 5.64
N MET A 58 12.53 -4.27 5.27
CA MET A 58 11.29 -3.81 4.69
C MET A 58 11.19 -4.29 3.24
N ARG A 59 10.08 -4.97 2.89
CA ARG A 59 9.83 -5.51 1.56
C ARG A 59 8.53 -4.94 1.01
N PHE A 60 8.39 -4.96 -0.31
CA PHE A 60 7.11 -4.67 -0.94
C PHE A 60 6.11 -5.77 -0.60
N GLY A 61 4.85 -5.41 -0.40
CA GLY A 61 3.74 -6.35 -0.30
C GLY A 61 3.30 -6.91 -1.65
N SER A 62 2.41 -7.88 -1.61
CA SER A 62 1.78 -8.42 -2.82
C SER A 62 0.86 -7.38 -3.46
N MET A 63 0.88 -7.30 -4.80
CA MET A 63 0.12 -6.30 -5.56
C MET A 63 -0.76 -6.98 -6.62
N PRO A 64 -2.09 -6.84 -6.54
CA PRO A 64 -3.00 -7.53 -7.46
C PRO A 64 -3.00 -6.93 -8.88
N ARG A 65 -3.07 -5.61 -9.06
CA ARG A 65 -3.33 -4.92 -10.34
C ARG A 65 -4.47 -5.59 -11.11
N ASP A 66 -5.65 -5.61 -10.51
CA ASP A 66 -6.76 -6.48 -10.87
C ASP A 66 -8.03 -5.72 -11.26
N GLY A 67 -8.01 -4.38 -11.22
CA GLY A 67 -9.22 -3.57 -11.43
C GLY A 67 -10.33 -3.81 -10.41
N GLY A 68 -9.99 -4.41 -9.24
CA GLY A 68 -10.92 -4.77 -8.19
C GLY A 68 -11.48 -6.20 -8.32
N GLY A 69 -11.05 -6.98 -9.31
CA GLY A 69 -11.56 -8.34 -9.52
C GLY A 69 -11.21 -9.34 -8.42
N PHE A 70 -10.06 -9.16 -7.76
CA PHE A 70 -9.61 -10.04 -6.68
C PHE A 70 -9.89 -9.51 -5.29
N ILE A 71 -10.12 -8.21 -5.14
CA ILE A 71 -10.36 -7.60 -3.83
C ILE A 71 -11.86 -7.71 -3.52
N LEU A 72 -12.16 -8.08 -2.27
CA LEU A 72 -13.52 -8.32 -1.78
C LEU A 72 -13.78 -7.47 -0.54
N THR A 73 -14.98 -6.91 -0.45
CA THR A 73 -15.52 -6.40 0.81
C THR A 73 -15.97 -7.58 1.69
N PRO A 74 -16.26 -7.36 2.99
CA PRO A 74 -16.86 -8.39 3.83
C PRO A 74 -18.16 -8.96 3.24
N GLU A 75 -19.03 -8.11 2.70
CA GLU A 75 -20.31 -8.47 2.10
C GLU A 75 -20.11 -9.32 0.83
N GLU A 76 -19.21 -8.90 -0.06
CA GLU A 76 -18.87 -9.64 -1.29
C GLU A 76 -18.28 -11.02 -0.96
N ARG A 77 -17.48 -11.11 0.11
CA ARG A 77 -16.93 -12.37 0.61
C ARG A 77 -18.04 -13.31 1.04
N GLU A 78 -18.98 -12.84 1.86
CA GLU A 78 -20.10 -13.65 2.35
C GLU A 78 -21.00 -14.14 1.20
N GLU A 79 -21.29 -13.23 0.26
CA GLU A 79 -22.07 -13.56 -0.95
C GLU A 79 -21.38 -14.63 -1.80
N LEU A 80 -20.08 -14.48 -2.01
CA LEU A 80 -19.29 -15.43 -2.79
C LEU A 80 -19.28 -16.81 -2.11
N ILE A 81 -19.02 -16.87 -0.81
CA ILE A 81 -19.01 -18.15 -0.06
C ILE A 81 -20.40 -18.81 -0.08
N LYS A 82 -21.47 -18.02 0.03
CA LYS A 82 -22.84 -18.54 -0.03
C LYS A 82 -23.18 -19.13 -1.39
N LYS A 83 -22.74 -18.51 -2.48
CA LYS A 83 -22.95 -18.97 -3.87
C LYS A 83 -22.03 -20.14 -4.23
N GLU A 84 -20.80 -20.07 -3.83
CA GLU A 84 -19.72 -20.97 -4.21
C GLU A 84 -18.88 -21.34 -2.97
N PRO A 85 -19.34 -22.26 -2.12
CA PRO A 85 -18.64 -22.63 -0.88
C PRO A 85 -17.19 -23.07 -1.09
N LEU A 86 -16.89 -23.65 -2.25
CA LEU A 86 -15.55 -24.08 -2.62
C LEU A 86 -14.57 -22.90 -2.70
N ALA A 87 -15.05 -21.69 -3.01
CA ALA A 87 -14.21 -20.49 -3.11
C ALA A 87 -13.60 -20.05 -1.77
N GLN A 88 -14.17 -20.50 -0.64
CA GLN A 88 -13.70 -20.12 0.69
C GLN A 88 -12.23 -20.44 0.91
N GLN A 89 -11.72 -21.53 0.35
CA GLN A 89 -10.30 -21.93 0.47
C GLN A 89 -9.32 -20.93 -0.14
N TRP A 90 -9.76 -20.08 -1.07
CA TRP A 90 -8.94 -19.08 -1.75
C TRP A 90 -9.12 -17.67 -1.20
N ILE A 91 -10.00 -17.48 -0.23
CA ILE A 91 -10.27 -16.18 0.34
C ILE A 91 -9.38 -15.95 1.56
N HIS A 92 -8.52 -14.93 1.47
CA HIS A 92 -7.60 -14.54 2.53
C HIS A 92 -7.80 -13.08 2.93
N PRO A 93 -7.48 -12.70 4.18
CA PRO A 93 -7.45 -11.29 4.57
C PRO A 93 -6.47 -10.49 3.70
N TYR A 94 -6.91 -9.31 3.27
CA TYR A 94 -6.07 -8.37 2.53
C TYR A 94 -5.79 -7.15 3.40
N ILE A 95 -4.54 -7.03 3.87
CA ILE A 95 -4.14 -5.99 4.81
C ILE A 95 -3.12 -5.08 4.12
N GLY A 96 -3.56 -3.87 3.79
CA GLY A 96 -2.71 -2.77 3.36
C GLY A 96 -2.64 -1.69 4.44
N ALA A 97 -1.96 -0.58 4.15
CA ALA A 97 -1.84 0.55 5.09
C ALA A 97 -3.21 1.09 5.53
N THR A 98 -4.15 1.20 4.61
CA THR A 98 -5.51 1.70 4.91
C THR A 98 -6.25 0.79 5.87
N GLU A 99 -6.17 -0.53 5.67
CA GLU A 99 -6.83 -1.52 6.51
C GLU A 99 -6.19 -1.53 7.90
N PHE A 100 -4.87 -1.54 7.96
CA PHE A 100 -4.12 -1.55 9.21
C PHE A 100 -4.39 -0.29 10.05
N LEU A 101 -4.27 0.90 9.45
CA LEU A 101 -4.43 2.18 10.15
C LEU A 101 -5.88 2.46 10.56
N ASN A 102 -6.84 2.08 9.74
CA ASN A 102 -8.26 2.39 9.95
C ASN A 102 -9.08 1.20 10.47
N ARG A 103 -8.43 0.08 10.77
CA ARG A 103 -9.07 -1.17 11.22
C ARG A 103 -10.21 -1.62 10.28
N LYS A 104 -9.99 -1.47 8.97
CA LYS A 104 -10.96 -1.91 7.96
C LYS A 104 -10.68 -3.34 7.56
N GLU A 105 -11.75 -4.10 7.32
CA GLU A 105 -11.64 -5.45 6.82
C GLU A 105 -11.77 -5.45 5.30
N ARG A 106 -10.82 -6.11 4.64
CA ARG A 106 -10.91 -6.49 3.23
C ARG A 106 -10.32 -7.88 3.05
N TYR A 107 -10.73 -8.51 1.98
CA TYR A 107 -10.30 -9.86 1.62
C TYR A 107 -9.82 -9.87 0.18
N CYS A 108 -9.13 -10.94 -0.20
CA CYS A 108 -8.74 -11.15 -1.59
C CYS A 108 -8.90 -12.62 -1.97
N LEU A 109 -9.12 -12.85 -3.26
CA LEU A 109 -8.98 -14.15 -3.88
C LEU A 109 -7.50 -14.41 -4.17
N TRP A 110 -6.91 -15.34 -3.43
CA TRP A 110 -5.53 -15.76 -3.58
C TRP A 110 -5.47 -17.11 -4.29
N LEU A 111 -5.28 -17.07 -5.61
CA LEU A 111 -5.38 -18.26 -6.47
C LEU A 111 -4.01 -18.90 -6.78
N VAL A 112 -2.96 -18.55 -6.04
CA VAL A 112 -1.64 -19.16 -6.18
C VAL A 112 -1.74 -20.64 -5.80
N GLY A 113 -1.39 -21.53 -6.73
CA GLY A 113 -1.49 -22.97 -6.51
C GLY A 113 -2.90 -23.56 -6.59
N ALA A 114 -3.92 -22.76 -6.87
CA ALA A 114 -5.29 -23.24 -7.01
C ALA A 114 -5.42 -24.21 -8.19
N ASN A 115 -6.17 -25.31 -7.97
CA ASN A 115 -6.41 -26.30 -9.02
C ASN A 115 -7.37 -25.74 -10.09
N PRO A 116 -6.96 -25.68 -11.37
CA PRO A 116 -7.81 -25.18 -12.44
C PRO A 116 -9.17 -25.89 -12.54
N SER A 117 -9.22 -27.18 -12.28
CA SER A 117 -10.47 -27.96 -12.29
C SER A 117 -11.45 -27.55 -11.21
N GLU A 118 -10.98 -27.03 -10.09
CA GLU A 118 -11.82 -26.50 -9.01
C GLU A 118 -12.30 -25.09 -9.33
N ILE A 119 -11.42 -24.25 -9.90
CA ILE A 119 -11.79 -22.91 -10.38
C ILE A 119 -12.92 -22.99 -11.40
N LEU A 120 -12.88 -23.98 -12.31
CA LEU A 120 -13.95 -24.18 -13.30
C LEU A 120 -15.31 -24.50 -12.70
N LYS A 121 -15.36 -25.03 -11.47
CA LYS A 121 -16.61 -25.29 -10.74
C LYS A 121 -17.19 -24.04 -10.07
N CYS A 122 -16.46 -22.94 -10.09
CA CYS A 122 -16.82 -21.66 -9.46
C CYS A 122 -17.05 -20.57 -10.51
N PRO A 123 -18.24 -20.46 -11.11
CA PRO A 123 -18.53 -19.50 -12.18
C PRO A 123 -18.25 -18.06 -11.79
N THR A 124 -18.54 -17.66 -10.55
CA THR A 124 -18.31 -16.28 -10.07
C THR A 124 -16.81 -15.99 -9.97
N VAL A 125 -16.02 -16.94 -9.45
CA VAL A 125 -14.56 -16.81 -9.41
C VAL A 125 -14.00 -16.71 -10.83
N LYS A 126 -14.49 -17.55 -11.76
CA LYS A 126 -14.09 -17.51 -13.17
C LYS A 126 -14.41 -16.16 -13.82
N ALA A 127 -15.58 -15.59 -13.58
CA ALA A 127 -15.98 -14.29 -14.09
C ALA A 127 -15.06 -13.17 -13.57
N ARG A 128 -14.66 -13.23 -12.30
CA ARG A 128 -13.68 -12.29 -11.72
C ARG A 128 -12.31 -12.42 -12.37
N ILE A 129 -11.84 -13.62 -12.62
CA ILE A 129 -10.56 -13.86 -13.34
C ILE A 129 -10.60 -13.25 -14.75
N GLU A 130 -11.72 -13.41 -15.47
CA GLU A 130 -11.85 -12.84 -16.81
C GLU A 130 -11.86 -11.30 -16.77
N SER A 131 -12.57 -10.70 -15.83
CA SER A 131 -12.54 -9.25 -15.59
C SER A 131 -11.11 -8.74 -15.31
N VAL A 132 -10.31 -9.48 -14.53
CA VAL A 132 -8.90 -9.15 -14.29
C VAL A 132 -8.08 -9.23 -15.58
N ARG A 133 -8.31 -10.25 -16.41
CA ARG A 133 -7.65 -10.41 -17.71
C ARG A 133 -7.93 -9.21 -18.62
N GLU A 134 -9.21 -8.85 -18.77
CA GLU A 134 -9.64 -7.72 -19.60
C GLU A 134 -9.06 -6.40 -19.10
N PHE A 135 -9.13 -6.15 -17.79
CA PHE A 135 -8.54 -4.96 -17.17
C PHE A 135 -7.03 -4.85 -17.47
N ARG A 136 -6.30 -5.94 -17.34
CA ARG A 136 -4.86 -5.96 -17.63
C ARG A 136 -4.56 -5.80 -19.10
N ALA A 137 -5.31 -6.47 -19.97
CA ALA A 137 -5.15 -6.39 -21.42
C ALA A 137 -5.40 -4.98 -21.95
N SER A 138 -6.39 -4.26 -21.40
CA SER A 138 -6.75 -2.89 -21.78
C SER A 138 -5.81 -1.82 -21.19
N SER A 139 -4.87 -2.19 -20.32
CA SER A 139 -3.98 -1.23 -19.65
C SER A 139 -3.07 -0.49 -20.63
N LYS A 140 -2.89 0.82 -20.43
CA LYS A 140 -1.92 1.63 -21.18
C LYS A 140 -0.47 1.21 -20.90
N ALA A 141 -0.19 0.66 -19.72
CA ALA A 141 1.13 0.23 -19.30
C ALA A 141 1.49 -1.15 -19.86
N ALA A 142 2.51 -1.22 -20.71
CA ALA A 142 2.97 -2.47 -21.32
C ALA A 142 3.32 -3.56 -20.29
N GLY A 143 3.93 -3.17 -19.15
CA GLY A 143 4.22 -4.09 -18.05
C GLY A 143 2.96 -4.72 -17.44
N THR A 144 1.85 -3.97 -17.35
CA THR A 144 0.58 -4.52 -16.85
C THR A 144 -0.06 -5.46 -17.86
N ARG A 145 0.00 -5.13 -19.16
CA ARG A 145 -0.57 -6.01 -20.21
C ARG A 145 0.03 -7.40 -20.23
N LYS A 146 1.32 -7.56 -19.94
CA LYS A 146 1.97 -8.89 -19.85
C LYS A 146 1.30 -9.80 -18.81
N PHE A 147 0.77 -9.25 -17.74
CA PHE A 147 0.09 -10.04 -16.70
C PHE A 147 -1.34 -10.47 -17.08
N ALA A 148 -1.85 -10.08 -18.26
CA ALA A 148 -3.08 -10.65 -18.80
C ALA A 148 -2.93 -12.14 -19.17
N GLU A 149 -1.70 -12.60 -19.40
CA GLU A 149 -1.39 -14.02 -19.67
C GLU A 149 -1.49 -14.91 -18.42
N THR A 150 -1.36 -14.29 -17.24
CA THR A 150 -1.46 -14.96 -15.93
C THR A 150 -2.57 -14.34 -15.06
N PRO A 151 -3.84 -14.37 -15.53
CA PRO A 151 -4.93 -13.62 -14.92
C PRO A 151 -5.34 -14.14 -13.53
N THR A 152 -4.92 -15.33 -13.13
CA THR A 152 -5.17 -15.92 -11.81
C THR A 152 -4.19 -15.44 -10.72
N LEU A 153 -3.07 -14.84 -11.11
CA LEU A 153 -2.01 -14.46 -10.20
C LEU A 153 -2.00 -12.96 -9.92
N PHE A 154 -1.55 -12.57 -8.74
CA PHE A 154 -1.16 -11.19 -8.47
C PHE A 154 0.04 -10.81 -9.33
N CYS A 155 0.12 -9.55 -9.75
CA CYS A 155 1.26 -9.06 -10.54
C CYS A 155 2.57 -9.07 -9.74
N GLN A 156 2.47 -8.96 -8.44
CA GLN A 156 3.60 -9.11 -7.51
C GLN A 156 3.16 -10.00 -6.36
N ILE A 157 3.92 -11.07 -6.15
CA ILE A 157 3.75 -12.01 -5.04
C ILE A 157 4.95 -11.82 -4.12
N ALA A 158 4.70 -11.36 -2.91
CA ALA A 158 5.72 -11.05 -1.91
C ALA A 158 5.25 -11.47 -0.51
N GLN A 159 4.78 -12.71 -0.40
CA GLN A 159 4.50 -13.30 0.91
C GLN A 159 5.82 -13.69 1.58
N PRO A 160 5.99 -13.42 2.87
CA PRO A 160 7.12 -13.93 3.62
C PRO A 160 7.04 -15.47 3.69
N ASP A 161 8.19 -16.11 3.60
CA ASP A 161 8.31 -17.52 3.96
C ASP A 161 8.07 -17.62 5.47
N THR A 162 7.04 -18.33 5.88
CA THR A 162 6.71 -18.58 7.30
C THR A 162 7.49 -19.76 7.83
#